data_bec44a19fa574ac475655143b9975897
#
_entry.id   bec44a19fa574ac475655143b9975897
#
_cell.length_a   1.000
_cell.length_b   1.000
_cell.length_c   1.000
_cell.angle_alpha   90.00
_cell.angle_beta   90.00
_cell.angle_gamma   90.00
#
_symmetry.space_group_name_H-M   'P 1'
#
loop_
_entity.id
_entity.type
_entity.pdbx_description
1 polymer ?
#
loop_
_entity_poly.entity_id
_entity_poly.type
_entity_poly.pdbx_seq_one_letter_code
_entity_poly.pdbx_strand_id
1 'polypeptide(L)'
;LGFDERLWRTKYKTIGYLFNDKIHNGWDSSFGQTDNKGAGIYTVFLGGKDAIYMAENKKNTQQFVDMYLPILDSIYPGIKNKYNDIADIAWWPKSKIVKGSYSAFYPGQWTGVMPYINEPIGNILFAGEHCSDEFQGFMNGGAQTGKDIALQLLKKIKAT
;
A
#
# COMPACT_ATOMS: atom_id res chain seq x y z
N LEU A 1 -9.67 -1.23 -9.72
CA LEU A 1 -10.80 -1.61 -10.55
C LEU A 1 -12.04 -0.89 -10.06
N GLY A 2 -12.75 -0.19 -11.00
CA GLY A 2 -13.99 0.52 -10.73
C GLY A 2 -15.21 -0.34 -10.99
N PHE A 3 -16.25 -0.14 -10.20
CA PHE A 3 -17.52 -0.88 -10.29
C PHE A 3 -18.70 0.06 -10.09
N ASP A 4 -19.77 -0.15 -10.84
CA ASP A 4 -21.04 0.64 -10.71
C ASP A 4 -21.79 0.28 -9.43
N GLU A 5 -21.52 -0.88 -8.86
CA GLU A 5 -22.11 -1.35 -7.62
C GLU A 5 -21.07 -2.10 -6.78
N ARG A 6 -21.01 -1.77 -5.50
CA ARG A 6 -20.17 -2.46 -4.51
C ARG A 6 -20.80 -3.80 -4.11
N LEU A 7 -20.74 -4.78 -5.03
CA LEU A 7 -21.40 -6.08 -4.85
C LEU A 7 -20.95 -6.82 -3.58
N TRP A 8 -19.69 -6.65 -3.18
CA TRP A 8 -19.16 -7.15 -1.91
C TRP A 8 -19.94 -6.64 -0.69
N ARG A 9 -20.54 -5.43 -0.80
CA ARG A 9 -21.38 -4.86 0.26
C ARG A 9 -22.85 -5.19 0.06
N THR A 10 -23.38 -4.94 -1.13
CA THR A 10 -24.82 -5.00 -1.38
C THR A 10 -25.35 -6.44 -1.33
N LYS A 11 -24.66 -7.37 -1.98
CA LYS A 11 -25.04 -8.77 -2.08
C LYS A 11 -24.37 -9.64 -1.02
N TYR A 12 -23.04 -9.51 -0.87
CA TYR A 12 -22.26 -10.43 -0.04
C TYR A 12 -22.12 -9.98 1.42
N LYS A 13 -22.56 -8.77 1.76
CA LYS A 13 -22.58 -8.23 3.12
C LYS A 13 -21.22 -8.25 3.81
N THR A 14 -20.14 -8.07 3.06
CA THR A 14 -18.77 -8.01 3.58
C THR A 14 -18.22 -6.59 3.58
N ILE A 15 -17.16 -6.33 4.33
CA ILE A 15 -16.43 -5.06 4.29
C ILE A 15 -15.56 -4.91 3.04
N GLY A 16 -15.49 -5.95 2.19
CA GLY A 16 -14.69 -5.96 0.98
C GLY A 16 -13.19 -6.22 1.19
N TYR A 17 -12.76 -6.55 2.41
CA TYR A 17 -11.38 -6.98 2.64
C TYR A 17 -11.24 -8.47 2.36
N LEU A 18 -10.19 -8.84 1.63
CA LEU A 18 -9.85 -10.23 1.40
C LEU A 18 -8.32 -10.43 1.36
N PHE A 19 -7.93 -11.66 1.67
CA PHE A 19 -6.58 -12.15 1.54
C PHE A 19 -6.60 -13.57 1.00
N ASN A 20 -5.88 -13.83 -0.10
CA ASN A 20 -5.70 -15.16 -0.65
C ASN A 20 -4.45 -15.24 -1.54
N ASP A 21 -4.11 -16.46 -1.96
CA ASP A 21 -2.90 -16.72 -2.75
C ASP A 21 -2.87 -16.05 -4.13
N LYS A 22 -4.03 -15.64 -4.68
CA LYS A 22 -4.13 -15.08 -6.04
C LYS A 22 -4.15 -13.55 -6.05
N ILE A 23 -4.73 -12.95 -5.02
CA ILE A 23 -4.88 -11.48 -4.91
C ILE A 23 -3.92 -10.89 -3.89
N HIS A 24 -3.34 -11.71 -3.01
CA HIS A 24 -2.61 -11.33 -1.80
C HIS A 24 -3.50 -10.52 -0.86
N ASN A 25 -3.57 -9.20 -1.05
CA ASN A 25 -4.49 -8.34 -0.34
C ASN A 25 -5.45 -7.65 -1.31
N GLY A 26 -6.69 -7.50 -0.90
CA GLY A 26 -7.68 -6.72 -1.62
C GLY A 26 -8.64 -6.02 -0.66
N TRP A 27 -9.09 -4.82 -1.02
CA TRP A 27 -10.01 -4.06 -0.19
C TRP A 27 -10.87 -3.08 -0.97
N ASP A 28 -11.98 -2.72 -0.34
CA ASP A 28 -12.86 -1.63 -0.76
C ASP A 28 -12.20 -0.27 -0.50
N SER A 29 -11.67 0.37 -1.55
CA SER A 29 -11.10 1.73 -1.45
C SER A 29 -12.14 2.84 -1.37
N SER A 30 -13.42 2.50 -1.48
CA SER A 30 -14.54 3.42 -1.26
C SER A 30 -15.07 3.38 0.18
N PHE A 31 -14.34 2.72 1.09
CA PHE A 31 -14.69 2.70 2.50
C PHE A 31 -14.72 4.13 3.06
N GLY A 32 -15.77 4.46 3.80
CA GLY A 32 -15.97 5.81 4.34
C GLY A 32 -16.74 6.77 3.44
N GLN A 33 -17.05 6.41 2.19
CA GLN A 33 -18.02 7.15 1.41
C GLN A 33 -19.44 6.97 1.99
N THR A 34 -20.23 8.04 1.97
CA THR A 34 -21.57 8.07 2.57
C THR A 34 -22.56 7.13 1.91
N ASP A 35 -22.40 6.85 0.62
CA ASP A 35 -23.19 5.88 -0.11
C ASP A 35 -22.52 4.49 -0.10
N ASN A 36 -23.11 3.55 0.63
CA ASN A 36 -22.63 2.17 0.69
C ASN A 36 -23.14 1.27 -0.45
N LYS A 37 -23.97 1.79 -1.36
CA LYS A 37 -24.63 0.99 -2.42
C LYS A 37 -24.19 1.37 -3.83
N GLY A 38 -23.68 2.59 -4.01
CA GLY A 38 -23.29 3.12 -5.31
C GLY A 38 -21.98 2.54 -5.86
N ALA A 39 -21.44 3.26 -6.82
CA ALA A 39 -20.16 2.93 -7.43
C ALA A 39 -19.03 2.83 -6.40
N GLY A 40 -18.04 2.04 -6.71
CA GLY A 40 -16.90 1.85 -5.80
C GLY A 40 -15.65 1.39 -6.52
N ILE A 41 -14.55 1.46 -5.78
CA ILE A 41 -13.24 1.03 -6.24
C ILE A 41 -12.78 -0.15 -5.39
N TYR A 42 -12.38 -1.20 -6.05
CA TYR A 42 -11.74 -2.35 -5.41
C TYR A 42 -10.24 -2.34 -5.72
N THR A 43 -9.42 -2.30 -4.70
CA THR A 43 -7.97 -2.36 -4.84
C THR A 43 -7.48 -3.80 -4.69
N VAL A 44 -6.66 -4.22 -5.64
CA VAL A 44 -5.82 -5.42 -5.56
C VAL A 44 -4.41 -4.97 -5.25
N PHE A 45 -3.85 -5.42 -4.14
CA PHE A 45 -2.52 -5.03 -3.69
C PHE A 45 -1.56 -6.21 -3.77
N LEU A 46 -0.54 -6.06 -4.61
CA LEU A 46 0.46 -7.07 -4.84
C LEU A 46 1.78 -6.69 -4.17
N GLY A 47 2.46 -7.69 -3.64
CA GLY A 47 3.79 -7.54 -3.06
C GLY A 47 4.77 -8.60 -3.57
N GLY A 48 6.04 -8.46 -3.20
CA GLY A 48 7.07 -9.46 -3.42
C GLY A 48 7.26 -9.85 -4.89
N LYS A 49 7.43 -11.15 -5.13
CA LYS A 49 7.72 -11.71 -6.46
C LYS A 49 6.62 -11.45 -7.48
N ASP A 50 5.35 -11.47 -7.05
CA ASP A 50 4.23 -11.29 -7.98
C ASP A 50 4.12 -9.84 -8.44
N ALA A 51 4.38 -8.87 -7.57
CA ALA A 51 4.47 -7.47 -7.98
C ALA A 51 5.61 -7.25 -8.99
N ILE A 52 6.78 -7.86 -8.75
CA ILE A 52 7.92 -7.80 -9.69
C ILE A 52 7.55 -8.43 -11.02
N TYR A 53 7.02 -9.67 -11.00
CA TYR A 53 6.59 -10.38 -12.21
C TYR A 53 5.61 -9.56 -13.03
N MET A 54 4.62 -8.99 -12.38
CA MET A 54 3.61 -8.15 -13.05
C MET A 54 4.25 -6.90 -13.63
N ALA A 55 5.15 -6.24 -12.89
CA ALA A 55 5.87 -5.06 -13.34
C ALA A 55 6.72 -5.31 -14.60
N GLU A 56 7.29 -6.50 -14.74
CA GLU A 56 8.14 -6.88 -15.85
C GLU A 56 7.34 -7.39 -17.07
N ASN A 57 6.28 -8.15 -16.82
CA ASN A 57 5.58 -8.93 -17.85
C ASN A 57 4.26 -8.33 -18.32
N LYS A 58 3.64 -7.42 -17.54
CA LYS A 58 2.40 -6.74 -17.92
C LYS A 58 2.69 -5.29 -18.29
N LYS A 59 2.23 -4.88 -19.47
CA LYS A 59 2.57 -3.59 -20.06
C LYS A 59 1.46 -2.56 -20.04
N ASN A 60 0.23 -2.99 -19.81
CA ASN A 60 -0.94 -2.10 -19.82
C ASN A 60 -1.98 -2.56 -18.79
N THR A 61 -2.86 -1.63 -18.44
CA THR A 61 -3.93 -1.82 -17.45
C THR A 61 -4.88 -2.96 -17.83
N GLN A 62 -5.19 -3.12 -19.11
CA GLN A 62 -6.13 -4.16 -19.56
C GLN A 62 -5.64 -5.57 -19.19
N GLN A 63 -4.35 -5.85 -19.29
CA GLN A 63 -3.79 -7.17 -18.92
C GLN A 63 -3.96 -7.48 -17.42
N PHE A 64 -4.00 -6.45 -16.55
CA PHE A 64 -4.33 -6.63 -15.15
C PHE A 64 -5.83 -6.86 -14.94
N VAL A 65 -6.68 -6.13 -15.66
CA VAL A 65 -8.12 -6.36 -15.64
C VAL A 65 -8.45 -7.78 -16.04
N ASP A 66 -7.91 -8.24 -17.17
CA ASP A 66 -8.12 -9.60 -17.69
C ASP A 66 -7.69 -10.70 -16.73
N MET A 67 -6.67 -10.44 -15.91
CA MET A 67 -6.20 -11.38 -14.90
C MET A 67 -7.02 -11.34 -13.61
N TYR A 68 -7.27 -10.17 -13.05
CA TYR A 68 -7.82 -10.04 -11.70
C TYR A 68 -9.35 -9.95 -11.65
N LEU A 69 -10.00 -9.47 -12.70
CA LEU A 69 -11.45 -9.40 -12.72
C LEU A 69 -12.11 -10.80 -12.67
N PRO A 70 -11.63 -11.84 -13.39
CA PRO A 70 -12.15 -13.19 -13.24
C PRO A 70 -11.90 -13.79 -11.84
N ILE A 71 -10.77 -13.44 -11.20
CA ILE A 71 -10.48 -13.91 -9.84
C ILE A 71 -11.46 -13.27 -8.85
N LEU A 72 -11.69 -11.95 -8.96
CA LEU A 72 -12.71 -11.27 -8.16
C LEU A 72 -14.11 -11.84 -8.41
N ASP A 73 -14.44 -12.18 -9.64
CA ASP A 73 -15.74 -12.78 -9.99
C ASP A 73 -15.90 -14.18 -9.38
N SER A 74 -14.82 -14.93 -9.21
CA SER A 74 -14.86 -16.22 -8.49
C SER A 74 -15.12 -16.07 -7.00
N ILE A 75 -14.75 -14.92 -6.41
CA ILE A 75 -14.95 -14.61 -4.98
C ILE A 75 -16.30 -13.93 -4.75
N TYR A 76 -16.64 -13.00 -5.63
CA TYR A 76 -17.90 -12.25 -5.61
C TYR A 76 -18.68 -12.48 -6.92
N PRO A 77 -19.31 -13.65 -7.12
CA PRO A 77 -19.99 -14.01 -8.36
C PRO A 77 -20.98 -12.96 -8.85
N GLY A 78 -20.75 -12.47 -10.07
CA GLY A 78 -21.51 -11.40 -10.70
C GLY A 78 -20.83 -10.03 -10.67
N ILE A 79 -19.70 -9.89 -10.01
CA ILE A 79 -18.99 -8.60 -9.92
C ILE A 79 -18.45 -8.16 -11.29
N LYS A 80 -18.13 -9.11 -12.17
CA LYS A 80 -17.71 -8.82 -13.54
C LYS A 80 -18.75 -7.99 -14.31
N ASN A 81 -20.04 -8.24 -14.09
CA ASN A 81 -21.13 -7.51 -14.72
C ASN A 81 -21.31 -6.09 -14.14
N LYS A 82 -20.59 -5.76 -13.09
CA LYS A 82 -20.61 -4.44 -12.44
C LYS A 82 -19.33 -3.65 -12.71
N TYR A 83 -18.36 -4.24 -13.40
CA TYR A 83 -17.15 -3.55 -13.81
C TYR A 83 -17.51 -2.45 -14.82
N ASN A 84 -17.01 -1.24 -14.60
CA ASN A 84 -17.37 -0.04 -15.36
C ASN A 84 -16.26 0.45 -16.30
N ASP A 85 -15.36 -0.45 -16.68
CA ASP A 85 -14.22 -0.18 -17.56
C ASP A 85 -13.21 0.85 -17.05
N ILE A 86 -13.29 1.21 -15.75
CA ILE A 86 -12.33 2.07 -15.10
C ILE A 86 -11.32 1.23 -14.33
N ALA A 87 -10.06 1.34 -14.68
CA ALA A 87 -8.96 0.72 -13.95
C ALA A 87 -7.71 1.60 -14.01
N ASP A 88 -6.94 1.58 -12.94
CA ASP A 88 -5.63 2.23 -12.87
C ASP A 88 -4.64 1.38 -12.08
N ILE A 89 -3.34 1.62 -12.30
CA ILE A 89 -2.25 0.89 -11.67
C ILE A 89 -1.23 1.87 -11.10
N ALA A 90 -1.07 1.84 -9.79
CA ALA A 90 0.01 2.53 -9.12
C ALA A 90 1.28 1.66 -9.10
N TRP A 91 2.28 2.03 -9.90
CA TRP A 91 3.54 1.31 -10.04
C TRP A 91 4.67 2.01 -9.29
N TRP A 92 4.65 1.95 -7.98
CA TRP A 92 5.61 2.64 -7.13
C TRP A 92 7.08 2.30 -7.43
N PRO A 93 7.47 1.04 -7.71
CA PRO A 93 8.85 0.70 -8.09
C PRO A 93 9.33 1.38 -9.39
N LYS A 94 8.43 1.71 -10.32
CA LYS A 94 8.76 2.42 -11.57
C LYS A 94 8.69 3.94 -11.45
N SER A 95 8.24 4.46 -10.33
CA SER A 95 8.26 5.90 -10.07
C SER A 95 9.71 6.40 -10.07
N LYS A 96 9.98 7.47 -10.80
CA LYS A 96 11.32 8.10 -10.83
C LYS A 96 11.79 8.60 -9.47
N ILE A 97 10.85 8.94 -8.58
CA ILE A 97 11.10 9.49 -7.25
C ILE A 97 11.09 8.37 -6.21
N VAL A 98 10.03 7.57 -6.15
CA VAL A 98 9.79 6.58 -5.09
C VAL A 98 10.69 5.36 -5.23
N LYS A 99 10.77 4.77 -6.43
CA LYS A 99 11.61 3.61 -6.79
C LYS A 99 11.41 2.35 -5.92
N GLY A 100 10.39 2.31 -5.12
CA GLY A 100 10.14 1.21 -4.17
C GLY A 100 8.78 1.34 -3.49
N SER A 101 8.68 0.75 -2.32
CA SER A 101 7.50 0.77 -1.46
C SER A 101 7.90 1.23 -0.05
N TYR A 102 7.05 0.98 0.94
CA TYR A 102 7.41 1.14 2.34
C TYR A 102 8.53 0.17 2.73
N SER A 103 9.21 0.46 3.84
CA SER A 103 10.30 -0.38 4.33
C SER A 103 9.80 -1.77 4.72
N ALA A 104 10.56 -2.79 4.34
CA ALA A 104 10.30 -4.18 4.69
C ALA A 104 11.62 -4.86 5.05
N PHE A 105 11.71 -5.40 6.27
CA PHE A 105 12.90 -6.08 6.74
C PHE A 105 12.88 -7.58 6.40
N TYR A 106 13.98 -8.08 5.91
CA TYR A 106 14.21 -9.52 5.79
C TYR A 106 14.44 -10.18 7.17
N PRO A 107 14.32 -11.51 7.27
CA PRO A 107 14.67 -12.23 8.48
C PRO A 107 16.05 -11.84 9.00
N GLY A 108 16.14 -11.51 10.29
CA GLY A 108 17.38 -11.06 10.95
C GLY A 108 17.65 -9.55 10.83
N GLN A 109 17.07 -8.83 9.91
CA GLN A 109 17.28 -7.39 9.78
C GLN A 109 16.56 -6.58 10.85
N TRP A 110 15.41 -7.05 11.33
CA TRP A 110 14.71 -6.41 12.44
C TRP A 110 15.57 -6.33 13.70
N THR A 111 16.32 -7.38 14.00
CA THR A 111 17.22 -7.43 15.16
C THR A 111 18.62 -6.88 14.88
N GLY A 112 19.09 -6.98 13.63
CA GLY A 112 20.45 -6.61 13.27
C GLY A 112 20.62 -5.22 12.64
N VAL A 113 19.54 -4.62 12.11
CA VAL A 113 19.59 -3.32 11.43
C VAL A 113 18.70 -2.29 12.13
N MET A 114 17.48 -2.66 12.48
CA MET A 114 16.50 -1.72 13.05
C MET A 114 17.02 -0.96 14.28
N PRO A 115 17.76 -1.57 15.24
CA PRO A 115 18.27 -0.86 16.39
C PRO A 115 19.23 0.29 16.07
N TYR A 116 19.84 0.27 14.89
CA TYR A 116 20.88 1.25 14.48
C TYR A 116 20.41 2.23 13.41
N ILE A 117 19.20 2.04 12.86
CA ILE A 117 18.74 2.80 11.69
C ILE A 117 18.55 4.30 11.99
N ASN A 118 18.37 4.64 13.26
CA ASN A 118 18.16 6.00 13.75
C ASN A 118 19.42 6.64 14.33
N GLU A 119 20.52 5.90 14.42
CA GLU A 119 21.75 6.42 15.02
C GLU A 119 22.37 7.52 14.16
N PRO A 120 22.62 8.70 14.73
CA PRO A 120 23.28 9.80 14.00
C PRO A 120 24.69 9.42 13.56
N ILE A 121 25.07 9.81 12.35
CA ILE A 121 26.45 9.72 11.86
C ILE A 121 27.04 11.13 11.81
N GLY A 122 27.79 11.52 12.85
CA GLY A 122 28.29 12.89 12.98
C GLY A 122 27.12 13.90 13.05
N ASN A 123 27.00 14.75 12.03
CA ASN A 123 25.94 15.74 11.92
C ASN A 123 24.76 15.29 11.01
N ILE A 124 24.81 14.03 10.53
CA ILE A 124 23.74 13.46 9.72
C ILE A 124 22.72 12.81 10.65
N LEU A 125 21.47 13.19 10.50
CA LEU A 125 20.34 12.63 11.23
C LEU A 125 19.39 11.96 10.27
N PHE A 126 18.70 10.92 10.70
CA PHE A 126 17.79 10.14 9.85
C PHE A 126 16.36 10.27 10.33
N ALA A 127 15.44 10.47 9.41
CA ALA A 127 14.00 10.47 9.64
C ALA A 127 13.29 9.83 8.44
N GLY A 128 12.20 9.17 8.69
CA GLY A 128 11.39 8.50 7.69
C GLY A 128 10.54 7.42 8.35
N GLU A 129 9.60 6.83 7.62
CA GLU A 129 8.77 5.77 8.18
C GLU A 129 9.58 4.55 8.64
N HIS A 130 10.71 4.28 7.95
CA HIS A 130 11.65 3.22 8.28
C HIS A 130 12.39 3.42 9.62
N CYS A 131 12.39 4.65 10.12
CA CYS A 131 12.98 5.05 11.40
C CYS A 131 11.99 4.98 12.56
N SER A 132 10.73 4.65 12.32
CA SER A 132 9.70 4.59 13.36
C SER A 132 9.56 3.20 13.95
N ASP A 133 9.61 3.08 15.27
CA ASP A 133 9.38 1.83 15.99
C ASP A 133 7.89 1.45 16.04
N GLU A 134 7.02 2.45 16.07
CA GLU A 134 5.57 2.26 16.26
C GLU A 134 4.79 2.23 14.94
N PHE A 135 5.22 3.03 13.96
CA PHE A 135 4.46 3.29 12.73
C PHE A 135 5.27 3.01 11.47
N GLN A 136 6.16 2.02 11.52
CA GLN A 136 6.89 1.58 10.33
C GLN A 136 5.93 1.18 9.21
N GLY A 137 6.23 1.60 7.98
CA GLY A 137 5.38 1.36 6.81
C GLY A 137 4.20 2.34 6.66
N PHE A 138 4.02 3.27 7.61
CA PHE A 138 2.92 4.24 7.59
C PHE A 138 3.41 5.67 7.51
N MET A 139 2.60 6.55 6.89
CA MET A 139 2.89 7.99 6.83
C MET A 139 3.05 8.63 8.21
N ASN A 140 2.35 8.12 9.22
CA ASN A 140 2.48 8.56 10.61
C ASN A 140 3.91 8.43 11.11
N GLY A 141 4.61 7.33 10.79
CA GLY A 141 6.00 7.12 11.16
C GLY A 141 6.94 8.16 10.58
N GLY A 142 6.73 8.50 9.30
CA GLY A 142 7.50 9.58 8.66
C GLY A 142 7.28 10.94 9.32
N ALA A 143 6.03 11.28 9.66
CA ALA A 143 5.69 12.53 10.34
C ALA A 143 6.26 12.58 11.78
N GLN A 144 6.12 11.48 12.53
CA GLN A 144 6.63 11.37 13.90
C GLN A 144 8.15 11.56 13.93
N THR A 145 8.89 10.75 13.19
CA THR A 145 10.36 10.79 13.21
C THR A 145 10.90 12.11 12.71
N GLY A 146 10.26 12.72 11.69
CA GLY A 146 10.60 14.07 11.22
C GLY A 146 10.46 15.13 12.32
N LYS A 147 9.37 15.09 13.09
CA LYS A 147 9.16 15.97 14.25
C LYS A 147 10.21 15.74 15.32
N ASP A 148 10.51 14.49 15.65
CA ASP A 148 11.46 14.13 16.71
C ASP A 148 12.88 14.62 16.38
N ILE A 149 13.32 14.45 15.14
CA ILE A 149 14.60 14.95 14.66
C ILE A 149 14.64 16.48 14.66
N ALA A 150 13.57 17.16 14.25
CA ALA A 150 13.50 18.63 14.31
C ALA A 150 13.63 19.14 15.76
N LEU A 151 12.98 18.50 16.72
CA LEU A 151 13.10 18.84 18.14
C LEU A 151 14.51 18.57 18.68
N GLN A 152 15.16 17.49 18.25
CA GLN A 152 16.53 17.18 18.61
C GLN A 152 17.51 18.24 18.09
N LEU A 153 17.35 18.69 16.84
CA LEU A 153 18.15 19.75 16.24
C LEU A 153 17.96 21.07 17.00
N LEU A 154 16.75 21.46 17.31
CA LEU A 154 16.46 22.67 18.05
C LEU A 154 17.13 22.68 19.45
N LYS A 155 17.17 21.53 20.14
CA LYS A 155 17.87 21.41 21.41
C LYS A 155 19.39 21.58 21.23
N LYS A 156 20.00 21.00 20.21
CA LYS A 156 21.42 21.15 19.92
C LYS A 156 21.80 22.61 19.61
N ILE A 157 21.03 23.29 18.78
CA ILE A 157 21.26 24.71 18.40
C ILE A 157 21.16 25.63 19.62
N LYS A 158 20.23 25.38 20.54
CA LYS A 158 20.06 26.21 21.74
C LYS A 158 21.13 25.96 22.82
N ALA A 159 21.84 24.85 22.72
CA ALA A 159 22.91 24.48 23.66
C ALA A 159 24.33 24.97 23.22
N THR A 160 24.40 25.47 22.01
CA THR A 160 25.60 26.13 21.43
C THR A 160 25.51 27.65 21.58
#